data_70356cdc01ec6476b6cf52ead4d68988
#
_entry.id   70356cdc01ec6476b6cf52ead4d68988
#
_cell.length_a   1.000
_cell.length_b   1.000
_cell.length_c   1.000
_cell.angle_alpha   90.00
_cell.angle_beta   90.00
_cell.angle_gamma   90.00
#
_symmetry.space_group_name_H-M   'P 1'
#
loop_
_entity.id
_entity.type
_entity.pdbx_description
1 polymer ?
#
loop_
_entity_poly.entity_id
_entity_poly.type
_entity_poly.pdbx_seq_one_letter_code
_entity_poly.pdbx_strand_id
1 'polypeptide(L)'
;KNIPAIRYADVLLSYAECLNELGQTSEAVQIVNNQIRTRAWGGNLPEDKKWNSGMSKDEFRDKVMDERLRELCFEGWRRIDLLRTNKFVELIKERNRWAKESGTIQDFHKRYPIPDTEIKTNDAFGPEDQNPGYSK
;
A
#
# COMPACT_ATOMS: atom_id res chain seq x y z
N LYS A 1 -14.44 10.83 -19.87
CA LYS A 1 -13.41 11.25 -18.91
C LYS A 1 -12.43 10.10 -18.76
N ASN A 2 -11.15 10.31 -19.08
CA ASN A 2 -10.13 9.28 -18.97
C ASN A 2 -9.78 9.05 -17.50
N ILE A 3 -9.69 7.78 -17.09
CA ILE A 3 -9.20 7.38 -15.77
C ILE A 3 -7.74 6.94 -15.97
N PRO A 4 -6.75 7.62 -15.37
CA PRO A 4 -5.36 7.19 -15.49
C PRO A 4 -5.16 5.84 -14.79
N ALA A 5 -4.58 4.88 -15.51
CA ALA A 5 -4.23 3.59 -14.93
C ALA A 5 -3.00 3.69 -14.00
N ILE A 6 -2.03 4.52 -14.38
CA ILE A 6 -0.80 4.80 -13.63
C ILE A 6 -0.53 6.30 -13.71
N ARG A 7 -0.16 6.91 -12.60
CA ARG A 7 0.32 8.30 -12.54
C ARG A 7 1.82 8.36 -12.33
N TYR A 8 2.44 9.43 -12.82
CA TYR A 8 3.88 9.62 -12.64
C TYR A 8 4.32 9.64 -11.15
N ALA A 9 3.44 10.10 -10.25
CA ALA A 9 3.69 10.05 -8.82
C ALA A 9 3.87 8.61 -8.30
N ASP A 10 3.09 7.64 -8.81
CA ASP A 10 3.26 6.23 -8.44
C ASP A 10 4.61 5.68 -8.92
N VAL A 11 5.03 6.04 -10.14
CA VAL A 11 6.35 5.69 -10.67
C VAL A 11 7.47 6.24 -9.79
N LEU A 12 7.38 7.51 -9.40
CA LEU A 12 8.39 8.15 -8.54
C LEU A 12 8.46 7.52 -7.14
N LEU A 13 7.32 7.22 -6.53
CA LEU A 13 7.26 6.56 -5.22
C LEU A 13 7.82 5.13 -5.28
N SER A 14 7.49 4.39 -6.35
CA SER A 14 8.03 3.05 -6.56
C SER A 14 9.54 3.08 -6.83
N TYR A 15 10.03 4.07 -7.58
CA TYR A 15 11.46 4.28 -7.80
C TYR A 15 12.19 4.62 -6.49
N ALA A 16 11.62 5.48 -5.66
CA ALA A 16 12.17 5.79 -4.34
C ALA A 16 12.22 4.55 -3.43
N GLU A 17 11.21 3.67 -3.46
CA GLU A 17 11.27 2.38 -2.77
C GLU A 17 12.43 1.53 -3.27
N CYS A 18 12.63 1.41 -4.59
CA CYS A 18 13.73 0.66 -5.17
C CYS A 18 15.10 1.19 -4.70
N LEU A 19 15.30 2.50 -4.73
CA LEU A 19 16.52 3.14 -4.25
C LEU A 19 16.79 2.80 -2.78
N ASN A 20 15.76 2.90 -1.95
CA ASN A 20 15.88 2.53 -0.53
C ASN A 20 16.28 1.07 -0.36
N GLU A 21 15.69 0.14 -1.14
CA GLU A 21 16.04 -1.28 -1.07
C GLU A 21 17.48 -1.54 -1.50
N LEU A 22 18.02 -0.76 -2.43
CA LEU A 22 19.42 -0.79 -2.86
C LEU A 22 20.39 -0.08 -1.90
N GLY A 23 19.90 0.43 -0.76
CA GLY A 23 20.75 1.15 0.23
C GLY A 23 20.98 2.63 -0.09
N GLN A 24 20.28 3.19 -1.07
CA GLN A 24 20.36 4.58 -1.49
C GLN A 24 19.25 5.43 -0.84
N THR A 25 19.05 5.25 0.48
CA THR A 25 17.94 5.90 1.22
C THR A 25 17.98 7.42 1.12
N SER A 26 19.16 8.03 1.16
CA SER A 26 19.29 9.49 1.03
C SER A 26 18.77 10.01 -0.30
N GLU A 27 19.05 9.32 -1.41
CA GLU A 27 18.55 9.67 -2.74
C GLU A 27 17.03 9.46 -2.84
N ALA A 28 16.52 8.34 -2.28
CA ALA A 28 15.09 8.07 -2.18
C ALA A 28 14.34 9.20 -1.47
N VAL A 29 14.88 9.69 -0.35
CA VAL A 29 14.32 10.84 0.39
C VAL A 29 14.30 12.11 -0.46
N GLN A 30 15.36 12.38 -1.21
CA GLN A 30 15.41 13.56 -2.10
C GLN A 30 14.31 13.50 -3.18
N ILE A 31 14.10 12.34 -3.79
CA ILE A 31 13.01 12.17 -4.77
C ILE A 31 11.65 12.47 -4.15
N VAL A 32 11.35 11.88 -2.99
CA VAL A 32 10.08 12.10 -2.32
C VAL A 32 9.90 13.58 -1.93
N ASN A 33 10.91 14.19 -1.31
CA ASN A 33 10.83 15.60 -0.91
C ASN A 33 10.67 16.52 -2.11
N ASN A 34 11.50 16.37 -3.16
CA ASN A 34 11.57 17.33 -4.26
C ASN A 34 10.45 17.14 -5.28
N GLN A 35 10.04 15.90 -5.57
CA GLN A 35 9.09 15.61 -6.64
C GLN A 35 7.66 15.44 -6.14
N ILE A 36 7.46 14.78 -4.99
CA ILE A 36 6.14 14.49 -4.47
C ILE A 36 5.70 15.57 -3.48
N ARG A 37 6.44 15.73 -2.39
CA ARG A 37 6.04 16.61 -1.29
C ARG A 37 6.09 18.08 -1.67
N THR A 38 7.13 18.53 -2.35
CA THR A 38 7.20 19.91 -2.83
C THR A 38 6.02 20.27 -3.74
N ARG A 39 5.64 19.36 -4.65
CA ARG A 39 4.45 19.56 -5.50
C ARG A 39 3.17 19.62 -4.66
N ALA A 40 3.00 18.72 -3.69
CA ALA A 40 1.83 18.69 -2.81
C ALA A 40 1.70 19.98 -1.95
N TRP A 41 2.82 20.62 -1.65
CA TRP A 41 2.90 21.91 -0.94
C TRP A 41 2.90 23.14 -1.87
N GLY A 42 2.41 22.98 -3.10
CA GLY A 42 2.29 24.11 -4.04
C GLY A 42 3.65 24.66 -4.52
N GLY A 43 4.70 23.85 -4.50
CA GLY A 43 6.05 24.22 -4.95
C GLY A 43 6.97 24.72 -3.83
N ASN A 44 6.49 24.87 -2.61
CA ASN A 44 7.29 25.36 -1.48
C ASN A 44 7.11 24.48 -0.24
N LEU A 45 7.91 23.40 -0.16
CA LEU A 45 7.92 22.50 1.00
C LEU A 45 8.67 23.15 2.17
N PRO A 46 7.99 23.44 3.31
CA PRO A 46 8.63 23.98 4.49
C PRO A 46 9.75 23.05 5.02
N GLU A 47 10.80 23.62 5.58
CA GLU A 47 11.98 22.87 6.03
C GLU A 47 11.62 21.85 7.13
N ASP A 48 10.74 22.23 8.04
CA ASP A 48 10.24 21.36 9.13
C ASP A 48 9.34 20.22 8.63
N LYS A 49 8.93 20.24 7.37
CA LYS A 49 8.14 19.18 6.70
C LYS A 49 8.98 18.27 5.82
N LYS A 50 10.22 18.61 5.54
CA LYS A 50 11.12 17.73 4.78
C LYS A 50 11.45 16.47 5.55
N TRP A 51 11.55 15.38 4.84
CA TRP A 51 12.10 14.16 5.42
C TRP A 51 13.62 14.28 5.54
N ASN A 52 14.16 13.80 6.64
CA ASN A 52 15.61 13.79 6.89
C ASN A 52 16.30 12.76 5.99
N SER A 53 17.29 13.19 5.23
CA SER A 53 18.08 12.31 4.34
C SER A 53 18.94 11.27 5.09
N GLY A 54 19.14 11.45 6.37
CA GLY A 54 19.84 10.50 7.25
C GLY A 54 18.93 9.46 7.93
N MET A 55 17.64 9.36 7.55
CA MET A 55 16.76 8.34 8.12
C MET A 55 17.21 6.93 7.77
N SER A 56 16.82 5.97 8.60
CA SER A 56 17.10 4.56 8.36
C SER A 56 16.26 4.00 7.19
N LYS A 57 16.72 2.88 6.62
CA LYS A 57 16.00 2.14 5.58
C LYS A 57 14.59 1.74 6.02
N ASP A 58 14.44 1.29 7.26
CA ASP A 58 13.14 0.85 7.79
C ASP A 58 12.22 2.03 8.08
N GLU A 59 12.74 3.13 8.60
CA GLU A 59 11.96 4.36 8.76
C GLU A 59 11.44 4.88 7.41
N PHE A 60 12.27 4.80 6.36
CA PHE A 60 11.83 5.18 5.01
C PHE A 60 10.70 4.28 4.51
N ARG A 61 10.79 2.95 4.71
CA ARG A 61 9.73 2.00 4.34
C ARG A 61 8.38 2.37 4.94
N ASP A 62 8.35 2.68 6.22
CA ASP A 62 7.10 3.05 6.90
C ASP A 62 6.56 4.41 6.39
N LYS A 63 7.45 5.39 6.23
CA LYS A 63 7.06 6.73 5.74
C LYS A 63 6.59 6.72 4.29
N VAL A 64 7.25 5.97 3.40
CA VAL A 64 6.83 5.92 1.98
C VAL A 64 5.48 5.23 1.83
N MET A 65 5.16 4.24 2.66
CA MET A 65 3.84 3.61 2.69
C MET A 65 2.73 4.58 3.08
N ASP A 66 3.00 5.49 4.00
CA ASP A 66 2.07 6.54 4.39
C ASP A 66 1.99 7.66 3.33
N GLU A 67 3.09 7.96 2.66
CA GLU A 67 3.08 8.94 1.55
C GLU A 67 2.31 8.39 0.34
N ARG A 68 2.48 7.11 0.00
CA ARG A 68 1.67 6.44 -1.03
C ARG A 68 0.17 6.49 -0.70
N LEU A 69 -0.19 6.26 0.57
CA LEU A 69 -1.59 6.38 1.01
C LEU A 69 -2.17 7.78 0.75
N ARG A 70 -1.40 8.84 1.02
CA ARG A 70 -1.84 10.23 0.82
C ARG A 70 -1.88 10.61 -0.65
N GLU A 71 -0.81 10.30 -1.38
CA GLU A 71 -0.64 10.68 -2.78
C GLU A 71 -1.58 9.93 -3.72
N LEU A 72 -1.82 8.62 -3.47
CA LEU A 72 -2.60 7.73 -4.31
C LEU A 72 -3.97 7.40 -3.70
N CYS A 73 -4.48 8.31 -2.87
CA CYS A 73 -5.77 8.14 -2.19
C CYS A 73 -6.90 7.96 -3.20
N PHE A 74 -7.79 6.98 -2.98
CA PHE A 74 -8.90 6.59 -3.87
C PHE A 74 -8.50 6.05 -5.26
N GLU A 75 -7.22 5.72 -5.48
CA GLU A 75 -6.76 5.13 -6.75
C GLU A 75 -6.66 3.60 -6.71
N GLY A 76 -7.10 2.96 -5.62
CA GLY A 76 -7.15 1.50 -5.49
C GLY A 76 -5.84 0.83 -5.04
N TRP A 77 -4.74 1.56 -4.94
CA TRP A 77 -3.41 1.01 -4.65
C TRP A 77 -3.23 0.52 -3.21
N ARG A 78 -3.96 1.08 -2.23
CA ARG A 78 -3.70 0.83 -0.80
C ARG A 78 -3.72 -0.65 -0.43
N ARG A 79 -4.70 -1.41 -0.90
CA ARG A 79 -4.78 -2.85 -0.60
C ARG A 79 -3.56 -3.59 -1.16
N ILE A 80 -3.17 -3.29 -2.39
CA ILE A 80 -2.01 -3.91 -3.05
C ILE A 80 -0.73 -3.59 -2.28
N ASP A 81 -0.52 -2.34 -1.90
CA ASP A 81 0.61 -1.89 -1.11
C ASP A 81 0.71 -2.63 0.23
N LEU A 82 -0.39 -2.75 0.94
CA LEU A 82 -0.44 -3.46 2.22
C LEU A 82 -0.17 -4.96 2.08
N LEU A 83 -0.65 -5.58 1.00
CA LEU A 83 -0.42 -7.01 0.74
C LEU A 83 1.03 -7.29 0.37
N ARG A 84 1.61 -6.54 -0.59
CA ARG A 84 3.00 -6.75 -1.05
C ARG A 84 4.04 -6.49 0.03
N THR A 85 3.73 -5.64 1.01
CA THR A 85 4.60 -5.34 2.16
C THR A 85 4.30 -6.19 3.40
N ASN A 86 3.33 -7.12 3.30
CA ASN A 86 2.84 -7.96 4.40
C ASN A 86 2.32 -7.18 5.62
N LYS A 87 1.90 -5.93 5.42
CA LYS A 87 1.35 -5.04 6.47
C LYS A 87 -0.19 -5.01 6.51
N PHE A 88 -0.88 -5.84 5.71
CA PHE A 88 -2.32 -5.77 5.52
C PHE A 88 -3.10 -5.93 6.83
N VAL A 89 -2.90 -7.03 7.56
CA VAL A 89 -3.65 -7.32 8.78
C VAL A 89 -3.25 -6.37 9.91
N GLU A 90 -1.94 -6.14 10.07
CA GLU A 90 -1.38 -5.28 11.12
C GLU A 90 -1.94 -3.86 11.02
N LEU A 91 -1.75 -3.19 9.87
CA LEU A 91 -2.15 -1.79 9.73
C LEU A 91 -3.67 -1.59 9.65
N ILE A 92 -4.43 -2.59 9.19
CA ILE A 92 -5.89 -2.51 9.27
C ILE A 92 -6.35 -2.61 10.73
N LYS A 93 -5.81 -3.53 11.52
CA LYS A 93 -6.12 -3.63 12.96
C LYS A 93 -5.75 -2.36 13.72
N GLU A 94 -4.63 -1.74 13.36
CA GLU A 94 -4.16 -0.52 14.02
C GLU A 94 -4.99 0.71 13.65
N ARG A 95 -5.26 0.92 12.35
CA ARG A 95 -5.73 2.20 11.81
C ARG A 95 -7.20 2.23 11.40
N ASN A 96 -7.83 1.09 11.19
CA ASN A 96 -9.25 1.02 10.87
C ASN A 96 -10.06 0.79 12.15
N ARG A 97 -10.81 1.83 12.57
CA ARG A 97 -11.61 1.79 13.79
C ARG A 97 -12.57 0.58 13.83
N TRP A 98 -13.29 0.33 12.75
CA TRP A 98 -14.27 -0.76 12.68
C TRP A 98 -13.62 -2.14 12.78
N ALA A 99 -12.50 -2.34 12.07
CA ALA A 99 -11.76 -3.60 12.13
C ALA A 99 -11.12 -3.84 13.51
N LYS A 100 -10.68 -2.77 14.18
CA LYS A 100 -10.14 -2.82 15.53
C LYS A 100 -11.22 -3.18 16.56
N GLU A 101 -12.38 -2.53 16.51
CA GLU A 101 -13.50 -2.75 17.43
C GLU A 101 -14.15 -4.13 17.24
N SER A 102 -14.32 -4.57 15.98
CA SER A 102 -14.94 -5.87 15.68
C SER A 102 -14.00 -7.07 15.83
N GLY A 103 -12.69 -6.87 15.75
CA GLY A 103 -11.70 -7.95 15.77
C GLY A 103 -11.78 -8.93 14.58
N THR A 104 -12.55 -8.59 13.55
CA THR A 104 -12.90 -9.51 12.46
C THR A 104 -11.79 -9.73 11.44
N ILE A 105 -10.86 -8.78 11.28
CA ILE A 105 -9.78 -8.92 10.31
C ILE A 105 -8.78 -9.99 10.74
N GLN A 106 -8.53 -10.97 9.87
CA GLN A 106 -7.64 -12.09 10.10
C GLN A 106 -6.74 -12.34 8.89
N ASP A 107 -5.78 -13.22 9.01
CA ASP A 107 -4.77 -13.47 7.98
C ASP A 107 -5.36 -13.97 6.65
N PHE A 108 -6.41 -14.75 6.69
CA PHE A 108 -7.06 -15.25 5.50
C PHE A 108 -7.69 -14.14 4.63
N HIS A 109 -8.04 -12.99 5.19
CA HIS A 109 -8.56 -11.83 4.44
C HIS A 109 -7.55 -11.20 3.47
N LYS A 110 -6.29 -11.64 3.50
CA LYS A 110 -5.31 -11.32 2.45
C LYS A 110 -5.74 -11.81 1.07
N ARG A 111 -6.54 -12.87 1.02
CA ARG A 111 -7.15 -13.41 -0.20
C ARG A 111 -8.64 -13.08 -0.23
N TYR A 112 -9.20 -13.03 -1.42
CA TYR A 112 -10.65 -13.00 -1.59
C TYR A 112 -11.21 -14.43 -1.59
N PRO A 113 -12.49 -14.64 -1.21
CA PRO A 113 -13.13 -15.90 -1.46
C PRO A 113 -13.23 -16.17 -2.96
N ILE A 114 -13.16 -17.44 -3.35
CA ILE A 114 -13.53 -17.86 -4.71
C ILE A 114 -15.05 -17.65 -4.83
N PRO A 115 -15.54 -16.98 -5.88
CA PRO A 115 -16.97 -16.75 -6.06
C PRO A 115 -17.76 -18.07 -6.08
N ASP A 116 -18.88 -18.12 -5.38
CA ASP A 116 -19.76 -19.29 -5.36
C ASP A 116 -20.18 -19.76 -6.76
N THR A 117 -20.37 -18.80 -7.67
CA THR A 117 -20.69 -19.10 -9.05
C THR A 117 -19.60 -19.93 -9.72
N GLU A 118 -18.34 -19.61 -9.48
CA GLU A 118 -17.22 -20.37 -10.03
C GLU A 118 -17.21 -21.81 -9.49
N ILE A 119 -17.37 -21.97 -8.17
CA ILE A 119 -17.40 -23.28 -7.54
C ILE A 119 -18.58 -24.13 -8.04
N LYS A 120 -19.75 -23.50 -8.34
CA LYS A 120 -20.95 -24.22 -8.77
C LYS A 120 -21.00 -24.52 -10.26
N THR A 121 -20.29 -23.78 -11.11
CA THR A 121 -20.40 -23.90 -12.56
C THR A 121 -19.17 -24.46 -13.25
N ASN A 122 -18.07 -24.55 -12.54
CA ASN A 122 -16.81 -25.09 -13.06
C ASN A 122 -16.57 -26.47 -12.48
N ASP A 123 -16.73 -27.51 -13.30
CA ASP A 123 -16.58 -28.92 -12.90
C ASP A 123 -15.19 -29.28 -12.32
N ALA A 124 -14.19 -28.39 -12.52
CA ALA A 124 -12.86 -28.56 -11.97
C ALA A 124 -12.73 -28.09 -10.50
N PHE A 125 -13.75 -27.41 -9.95
CA PHE A 125 -13.77 -26.91 -8.57
C PHE A 125 -14.81 -27.62 -7.73
N GLY A 126 -14.47 -27.87 -6.44
CA GLY A 126 -15.40 -28.30 -5.41
C GLY A 126 -15.45 -27.32 -4.23
N PRO A 127 -16.36 -27.53 -3.27
CA PRO A 127 -16.42 -26.72 -2.06
C PRO A 127 -15.11 -26.71 -1.26
N GLU A 128 -14.30 -27.75 -1.38
CA GLU A 128 -12.98 -27.93 -0.75
C GLU A 128 -11.92 -26.97 -1.29
N ASP A 129 -12.10 -26.48 -2.52
CA ASP A 129 -11.15 -25.57 -3.17
C ASP A 129 -11.28 -24.11 -2.71
N GLN A 130 -12.28 -23.82 -1.88
CA GLN A 130 -12.45 -22.49 -1.33
C GLN A 130 -11.21 -22.04 -0.53
N ASN A 131 -10.83 -20.78 -0.66
CA ASN A 131 -9.71 -20.23 0.09
C ASN A 131 -9.91 -20.43 1.61
N PRO A 132 -8.86 -20.84 2.35
CA PRO A 132 -8.94 -21.07 3.78
C PRO A 132 -9.54 -19.89 4.55
N GLY A 133 -10.39 -20.18 5.54
CA GLY A 133 -11.03 -19.18 6.39
C GLY A 133 -12.40 -18.68 5.89
N TYR A 134 -12.75 -18.97 4.66
CA TYR A 134 -14.10 -18.75 4.13
C TYR A 134 -14.92 -20.03 4.28
N SER A 135 -16.23 -19.86 4.60
CA SER A 135 -17.13 -21.01 4.75
C SER A 135 -17.22 -21.81 3.46
N LYS A 136 -17.21 -23.13 3.60
CA LYS A 136 -17.47 -24.07 2.54
C LYS A 136 -18.98 -24.17 2.28
#